data_0d6459e1d321825537c689f4fc2abb96
#
_entry.id   0d6459e1d321825537c689f4fc2abb96
#
_cell.length_a   1.000
_cell.length_b   1.000
_cell.length_c   1.000
_cell.angle_alpha   90.00
_cell.angle_beta   90.00
_cell.angle_gamma   90.00
#
_symmetry.space_group_name_H-M   'P 1'
#
loop_
_entity.id
_entity.type
_entity.pdbx_description
1 polymer ?
#
loop_
_entity_poly.entity_id
_entity_poly.type
_entity_poly.pdbx_seq_one_letter_code
_entity_poly.pdbx_strand_id
1 'polypeptide(L)'
;MRIRELFDESLNPKWDYIWTLEPFKACIGVNQNKEWHREMLEEHIQNVTMHMKDVIDGNCPEWLKRPRNHWDNLMLMAAALCHDLGKATTTRWDDGLKQWKCKNHGAAGEKITRRLFFDEPDIHLREGACWLVRYHMGLHNAYDKKNDVEAVNAKFQTLSNSWKWVHPEDLAALYVCDCLGSSSVFNDNEGWKDNMVFARQCCNTHHNPIESNKPEAQGIAIVLVGISGSGKSTYAEQLKKEGVKVISRDTIREELGMTSSDKKFKGNKKQEDMVTEVFNERLLECARNNVPFVIDNMNLIERYRKGYKELLKDYPLNWQCVYVEAPTLDDCKKRREGQMLPGEIDKMLDRLEFPRPYEFDGNIYLYKQVQ
;
A
#
# COMPACT_ATOMS: atom_id res chain seq x y z
N MET A 1 -1.17 -15.81 4.81
CA MET A 1 -2.45 -16.19 5.46
C MET A 1 -3.60 -15.36 4.86
N ARG A 2 -4.86 -15.78 5.09
CA ARG A 2 -6.06 -15.07 4.64
C ARG A 2 -6.64 -14.21 5.75
N ILE A 3 -7.17 -13.04 5.40
CA ILE A 3 -7.72 -12.09 6.39
C ILE A 3 -8.84 -12.72 7.24
N ARG A 4 -9.76 -13.46 6.60
CA ARG A 4 -10.88 -14.11 7.29
C ARG A 4 -10.48 -15.13 8.38
N GLU A 5 -9.25 -15.64 8.35
CA GLU A 5 -8.78 -16.61 9.34
C GLU A 5 -8.66 -15.99 10.74
N LEU A 6 -8.51 -14.65 10.82
CA LEU A 6 -8.39 -13.90 12.08
C LEU A 6 -9.72 -13.69 12.80
N PHE A 7 -10.84 -13.98 12.14
CA PHE A 7 -12.18 -13.66 12.64
C PHE A 7 -13.07 -14.90 12.63
N ASP A 8 -14.10 -14.89 13.46
CA ASP A 8 -15.22 -15.84 13.37
C ASP A 8 -16.23 -15.41 12.29
N GLU A 9 -17.33 -16.16 12.11
CA GLU A 9 -18.35 -15.88 11.11
C GLU A 9 -19.06 -14.52 11.34
N SER A 10 -19.10 -14.04 12.59
CA SER A 10 -19.67 -12.77 12.97
C SER A 10 -18.62 -11.63 12.98
N LEU A 11 -17.42 -11.87 12.47
CA LEU A 11 -16.28 -10.98 12.47
C LEU A 11 -15.75 -10.60 13.86
N ASN A 12 -15.98 -11.42 14.89
CA ASN A 12 -15.29 -11.24 16.16
C ASN A 12 -13.82 -11.71 16.02
N PRO A 13 -12.87 -10.92 16.54
CA PRO A 13 -11.46 -11.29 16.48
C PRO A 13 -11.15 -12.53 17.31
N LYS A 14 -10.38 -13.46 16.76
CA LYS A 14 -9.89 -14.64 17.46
C LYS A 14 -8.62 -14.30 18.24
N TRP A 15 -8.74 -13.57 19.33
CA TRP A 15 -7.61 -12.99 20.06
C TRP A 15 -6.54 -13.99 20.45
N ASP A 16 -6.90 -15.17 20.95
CA ASP A 16 -5.95 -16.22 21.34
C ASP A 16 -5.06 -16.63 20.17
N TYR A 17 -5.61 -16.71 18.96
CA TYR A 17 -4.86 -17.00 17.74
C TYR A 17 -4.05 -15.79 17.26
N ILE A 18 -4.65 -14.59 17.22
CA ILE A 18 -4.02 -13.38 16.73
C ILE A 18 -2.71 -13.09 17.47
N TRP A 19 -2.71 -13.19 18.79
CA TRP A 19 -1.53 -12.94 19.61
C TRP A 19 -0.41 -14.00 19.49
N THR A 20 -0.67 -15.12 18.80
CA THR A 20 0.40 -16.10 18.45
C THR A 20 1.17 -15.70 17.19
N LEU A 21 0.63 -14.82 16.36
CA LEU A 21 1.24 -14.38 15.11
C LEU A 21 2.33 -13.34 15.36
N GLU A 22 3.51 -13.52 14.74
CA GLU A 22 4.70 -12.68 14.99
C GLU A 22 4.45 -11.17 14.88
N PRO A 23 3.72 -10.62 13.89
CA PRO A 23 3.48 -9.18 13.83
C PRO A 23 2.71 -8.63 15.03
N PHE A 24 1.76 -9.38 15.58
CA PHE A 24 0.97 -8.99 16.75
C PHE A 24 1.72 -9.25 18.05
N LYS A 25 2.40 -10.37 18.14
CA LYS A 25 3.25 -10.71 19.30
C LYS A 25 4.32 -9.65 19.53
N ALA A 26 4.88 -9.08 18.48
CA ALA A 26 5.84 -7.98 18.56
C ALA A 26 5.25 -6.67 19.13
N CYS A 27 3.91 -6.54 19.17
CA CYS A 27 3.23 -5.38 19.77
C CYS A 27 3.08 -5.48 21.30
N ILE A 28 3.20 -6.67 21.86
CA ILE A 28 3.01 -6.90 23.30
C ILE A 28 4.08 -6.16 24.10
N GLY A 29 3.66 -5.35 25.07
CA GLY A 29 4.56 -4.59 25.93
C GLY A 29 5.23 -3.38 25.26
N VAL A 30 4.79 -2.97 24.07
CA VAL A 30 5.32 -1.77 23.42
C VAL A 30 4.75 -0.51 24.04
N ASN A 31 5.64 0.34 24.57
CA ASN A 31 5.25 1.61 25.14
C ASN A 31 4.79 2.60 24.06
N GLN A 32 3.82 3.43 24.43
CA GLN A 32 3.30 4.48 23.58
C GLN A 32 3.56 5.89 24.18
N ASN A 33 3.28 6.95 23.42
CA ASN A 33 3.33 8.31 23.94
C ASN A 33 2.22 8.50 24.98
N LYS A 34 2.59 8.75 26.22
CA LYS A 34 1.68 8.86 27.36
C LYS A 34 0.75 10.09 27.33
N GLU A 35 1.04 11.05 26.46
CA GLU A 35 0.15 12.17 26.19
C GLU A 35 -1.16 11.71 25.51
N TRP A 36 -1.06 10.74 24.62
CA TRP A 36 -2.16 10.26 23.79
C TRP A 36 -2.63 8.84 24.15
N HIS A 37 -1.76 8.02 24.75
CA HIS A 37 -2.03 6.61 25.08
C HIS A 37 -1.48 6.26 26.46
N ARG A 38 -2.35 6.00 27.42
CA ARG A 38 -1.95 5.46 28.73
C ARG A 38 -1.81 3.95 28.69
N GLU A 39 -2.59 3.31 27.82
CA GLU A 39 -2.60 1.89 27.56
C GLU A 39 -1.35 1.45 26.79
N MET A 40 -1.04 0.15 26.84
CA MET A 40 -0.02 -0.47 26.02
C MET A 40 -0.54 -0.67 24.58
N LEU A 41 0.36 -0.94 23.64
CA LEU A 41 0.00 -1.02 22.22
C LEU A 41 -0.99 -2.16 21.93
N GLU A 42 -0.83 -3.32 22.58
CA GLU A 42 -1.75 -4.44 22.43
C GLU A 42 -3.17 -4.13 22.90
N GLU A 43 -3.31 -3.41 24.01
CA GLU A 43 -4.60 -2.98 24.52
C GLU A 43 -5.26 -1.97 23.57
N HIS A 44 -4.49 -1.03 23.05
CA HIS A 44 -4.96 -0.07 22.06
C HIS A 44 -5.50 -0.76 20.81
N ILE A 45 -4.72 -1.70 20.24
CA ILE A 45 -5.14 -2.48 19.06
C ILE A 45 -6.46 -3.22 19.34
N GLN A 46 -6.62 -3.81 20.53
CA GLN A 46 -7.86 -4.48 20.91
C GLN A 46 -9.04 -3.50 20.97
N ASN A 47 -8.86 -2.37 21.65
CA ASN A 47 -9.91 -1.36 21.82
C ASN A 47 -10.37 -0.81 20.46
N VAL A 48 -9.43 -0.42 19.59
CA VAL A 48 -9.74 0.10 18.24
C VAL A 48 -10.47 -0.94 17.40
N THR A 49 -10.04 -2.20 17.47
CA THR A 49 -10.71 -3.29 16.73
C THR A 49 -12.13 -3.55 17.23
N MET A 50 -12.36 -3.46 18.54
CA MET A 50 -13.72 -3.61 19.11
C MET A 50 -14.62 -2.43 18.76
N HIS A 51 -14.13 -1.20 18.79
CA HIS A 51 -14.88 -0.04 18.29
C HIS A 51 -15.21 -0.15 16.79
N MET A 52 -14.30 -0.71 15.98
CA MET A 52 -14.63 -0.98 14.58
C MET A 52 -15.71 -2.07 14.45
N LYS A 53 -15.71 -3.07 15.33
CA LYS A 53 -16.78 -4.06 15.39
C LYS A 53 -18.13 -3.40 15.68
N ASP A 54 -18.18 -2.46 16.62
CA ASP A 54 -19.40 -1.67 16.89
C ASP A 54 -19.86 -0.89 15.65
N VAL A 55 -18.94 -0.31 14.89
CA VAL A 55 -19.26 0.41 13.64
C VAL A 55 -19.89 -0.51 12.60
N ILE A 56 -19.34 -1.70 12.36
CA ILE A 56 -19.89 -2.64 11.38
C ILE A 56 -21.20 -3.27 11.82
N ASP A 57 -21.44 -3.39 13.13
CA ASP A 57 -22.70 -3.87 13.70
C ASP A 57 -23.79 -2.77 13.72
N GLY A 58 -23.44 -1.54 13.30
CA GLY A 58 -24.36 -0.41 13.28
C GLY A 58 -24.51 0.33 14.61
N ASN A 59 -23.69 -0.01 15.62
CA ASN A 59 -23.63 0.66 16.92
C ASN A 59 -22.75 1.92 16.84
N CYS A 60 -23.02 2.79 15.89
CA CYS A 60 -22.24 3.99 15.63
C CYS A 60 -23.14 5.16 15.23
N PRO A 61 -22.63 6.41 15.26
CA PRO A 61 -23.38 7.57 14.80
C PRO A 61 -23.90 7.41 13.37
N GLU A 62 -25.11 7.96 13.11
CA GLU A 62 -25.81 7.79 11.84
C GLU A 62 -24.98 8.19 10.62
N TRP A 63 -24.15 9.23 10.74
CA TRP A 63 -23.29 9.69 9.64
C TRP A 63 -22.13 8.73 9.26
N LEU A 64 -21.80 7.76 10.14
CA LEU A 64 -20.87 6.66 9.85
C LEU A 64 -21.56 5.41 9.28
N LYS A 65 -22.90 5.35 9.38
CA LYS A 65 -23.66 4.24 8.83
C LYS A 65 -23.75 4.40 7.33
N ARG A 66 -23.09 3.53 6.62
CA ARG A 66 -23.28 3.34 5.19
C ARG A 66 -23.62 1.87 4.90
N PRO A 67 -24.33 1.57 3.82
CA PRO A 67 -24.45 0.18 3.40
C PRO A 67 -23.08 -0.41 3.14
N ARG A 68 -22.73 -1.47 3.88
CA ARG A 68 -21.49 -2.23 3.74
C ARG A 68 -21.84 -3.68 3.49
N ASN A 69 -21.16 -4.28 2.54
CA ASN A 69 -21.22 -5.72 2.36
C ASN A 69 -20.21 -6.42 3.30
N HIS A 70 -20.23 -7.75 3.33
CA HIS A 70 -19.31 -8.53 4.16
C HIS A 70 -17.82 -8.25 3.82
N TRP A 71 -17.52 -7.98 2.55
CA TRP A 71 -16.18 -7.64 2.07
C TRP A 71 -15.69 -6.31 2.66
N ASP A 72 -16.52 -5.25 2.62
CA ASP A 72 -16.19 -3.95 3.23
C ASP A 72 -15.94 -4.09 4.73
N ASN A 73 -16.79 -4.84 5.43
CA ASN A 73 -16.66 -5.07 6.86
C ASN A 73 -15.37 -5.82 7.20
N LEU A 74 -15.02 -6.86 6.42
CA LEU A 74 -13.80 -7.61 6.62
C LEU A 74 -12.55 -6.76 6.37
N MET A 75 -12.59 -5.89 5.37
CA MET A 75 -11.53 -4.90 5.09
C MET A 75 -11.31 -3.95 6.27
N LEU A 76 -12.40 -3.40 6.81
CA LEU A 76 -12.35 -2.48 7.95
C LEU A 76 -11.82 -3.14 9.21
N MET A 77 -12.29 -4.35 9.51
CA MET A 77 -11.80 -5.14 10.65
C MET A 77 -10.30 -5.44 10.53
N ALA A 78 -9.85 -5.83 9.35
CA ALA A 78 -8.43 -6.05 9.09
C ALA A 78 -7.60 -4.76 9.23
N ALA A 79 -8.14 -3.64 8.75
CA ALA A 79 -7.48 -2.34 8.88
C ALA A 79 -7.37 -1.90 10.34
N ALA A 80 -8.45 -2.01 11.11
CA ALA A 80 -8.46 -1.67 12.54
C ALA A 80 -7.48 -2.55 13.34
N LEU A 81 -7.48 -3.86 13.07
CA LEU A 81 -6.57 -4.79 13.72
C LEU A 81 -5.09 -4.51 13.41
N CYS A 82 -4.78 -4.02 12.21
CA CYS A 82 -3.41 -3.86 11.74
C CYS A 82 -2.90 -2.41 11.75
N HIS A 83 -3.76 -1.40 12.06
CA HIS A 83 -3.42 0.02 11.85
C HIS A 83 -2.09 0.42 12.50
N ASP A 84 -1.82 -0.10 13.66
CA ASP A 84 -0.67 0.26 14.49
C ASP A 84 0.44 -0.80 14.58
N LEU A 85 0.40 -1.88 13.80
CA LEU A 85 1.46 -2.90 13.77
C LEU A 85 2.85 -2.30 13.50
N GLY A 86 2.93 -1.21 12.78
CA GLY A 86 4.17 -0.51 12.51
C GLY A 86 4.83 0.10 13.75
N LYS A 87 4.08 0.38 14.81
CA LYS A 87 4.63 0.91 16.07
C LYS A 87 5.63 -0.05 16.70
N ALA A 88 5.43 -1.36 16.59
CA ALA A 88 6.37 -2.35 17.14
C ALA A 88 7.81 -2.19 16.60
N THR A 89 7.97 -1.73 15.36
CA THR A 89 9.27 -1.56 14.72
C THR A 89 9.79 -0.12 14.70
N THR A 90 8.90 0.86 14.88
CA THR A 90 9.24 2.29 14.71
C THR A 90 9.28 3.07 16.02
N THR A 91 8.74 2.51 17.11
CA THR A 91 8.76 3.18 18.41
C THR A 91 10.18 3.33 18.95
N ARG A 92 10.54 4.55 19.34
CA ARG A 92 11.83 4.92 19.92
C ARG A 92 11.62 5.96 20.99
N TRP A 93 12.43 5.88 22.06
CA TRP A 93 12.48 6.90 23.09
C TRP A 93 13.18 8.16 22.55
N ASP A 94 12.60 9.33 22.77
CA ASP A 94 13.17 10.63 22.43
C ASP A 94 13.67 11.31 23.72
N ASP A 95 14.98 11.32 23.92
CA ASP A 95 15.60 11.88 25.14
C ASP A 95 15.38 13.38 25.27
N GLY A 96 15.25 14.11 24.16
CA GLY A 96 15.05 15.55 24.17
C GLY A 96 13.65 15.94 24.63
N LEU A 97 12.65 15.19 24.22
CA LEU A 97 11.25 15.43 24.56
C LEU A 97 10.73 14.55 25.72
N LYS A 98 11.58 13.63 26.21
CA LYS A 98 11.23 12.69 27.29
C LYS A 98 9.93 11.91 27.02
N GLN A 99 9.77 11.43 25.77
CA GLN A 99 8.57 10.70 25.34
C GLN A 99 8.89 9.65 24.29
N TRP A 100 7.98 8.68 24.13
CA TRP A 100 8.03 7.69 23.05
C TRP A 100 7.53 8.30 21.75
N LYS A 101 8.19 7.99 20.64
CA LYS A 101 7.81 8.41 19.28
C LYS A 101 7.80 7.23 18.33
N CYS A 102 6.86 7.24 17.38
CA CYS A 102 6.68 6.19 16.36
C CYS A 102 6.54 6.82 14.97
N LYS A 103 7.63 7.40 14.45
CA LYS A 103 7.61 8.06 13.13
C LYS A 103 7.37 7.05 12.01
N ASN A 104 6.49 7.43 11.06
CA ASN A 104 6.18 6.64 9.87
C ASN A 104 5.63 5.23 10.14
N HIS A 105 5.00 5.00 11.31
CA HIS A 105 4.45 3.69 11.66
C HIS A 105 3.37 3.22 10.68
N GLY A 106 2.54 4.11 10.12
CA GLY A 106 1.59 3.75 9.06
C GLY A 106 2.26 3.16 7.83
N ALA A 107 3.43 3.70 7.42
CA ALA A 107 4.20 3.14 6.31
C ALA A 107 4.83 1.77 6.63
N ALA A 108 5.30 1.60 7.85
CA ALA A 108 5.81 0.31 8.32
C ALA A 108 4.67 -0.69 8.47
N GLY A 109 3.54 -0.28 9.06
CA GLY A 109 2.33 -1.08 9.22
C GLY A 109 1.78 -1.60 7.90
N GLU A 110 1.71 -0.74 6.87
CA GLU A 110 1.32 -1.14 5.52
C GLU A 110 2.15 -2.32 4.99
N LYS A 111 3.47 -2.27 5.13
CA LYS A 111 4.37 -3.35 4.68
C LYS A 111 4.17 -4.64 5.47
N ILE A 112 4.02 -4.52 6.79
CA ILE A 112 3.75 -5.65 7.68
C ILE A 112 2.42 -6.30 7.31
N THR A 113 1.36 -5.51 7.14
CA THR A 113 0.02 -5.98 6.77
C THR A 113 0.02 -6.69 5.41
N ARG A 114 0.68 -6.10 4.39
CA ARG A 114 0.80 -6.72 3.06
C ARG A 114 1.54 -8.05 3.13
N ARG A 115 2.62 -8.14 3.90
CA ARG A 115 3.37 -9.38 4.08
C ARG A 115 2.55 -10.44 4.81
N LEU A 116 1.85 -10.05 5.88
CA LEU A 116 0.98 -10.94 6.66
C LEU A 116 -0.10 -11.57 5.79
N PHE A 117 -0.74 -10.77 4.95
CA PHE A 117 -1.84 -11.20 4.08
C PHE A 117 -1.42 -11.42 2.62
N PHE A 118 -0.15 -11.71 2.35
CA PHE A 118 0.31 -11.93 0.98
C PHE A 118 -0.49 -13.04 0.26
N ASP A 119 -0.89 -14.08 0.99
CA ASP A 119 -1.64 -15.21 0.45
C ASP A 119 -3.15 -14.97 0.39
N GLU A 120 -3.64 -13.77 0.74
CA GLU A 120 -5.04 -13.39 0.54
C GLU A 120 -5.38 -13.45 -0.95
N PRO A 121 -6.35 -14.30 -1.36
CA PRO A 121 -6.69 -14.43 -2.78
C PRO A 121 -7.34 -13.16 -3.34
N ASP A 122 -8.10 -12.42 -2.53
CA ASP A 122 -8.64 -11.14 -2.92
C ASP A 122 -7.61 -10.02 -2.66
N ILE A 123 -6.87 -9.69 -3.72
CA ILE A 123 -5.85 -8.66 -3.67
C ILE A 123 -6.42 -7.26 -3.38
N HIS A 124 -7.66 -6.99 -3.78
CA HIS A 124 -8.31 -5.69 -3.53
C HIS A 124 -8.67 -5.54 -2.05
N LEU A 125 -9.18 -6.61 -1.42
CA LEU A 125 -9.45 -6.67 0.02
C LEU A 125 -8.19 -6.35 0.83
N ARG A 126 -7.09 -7.03 0.52
CA ARG A 126 -5.81 -6.80 1.19
C ARG A 126 -5.29 -5.39 0.99
N GLU A 127 -5.24 -4.92 -0.26
CA GLU A 127 -4.68 -3.60 -0.55
C GLU A 127 -5.57 -2.48 -0.02
N GLY A 128 -6.87 -2.66 0.06
CA GLY A 128 -7.78 -1.74 0.76
C GLY A 128 -7.43 -1.62 2.24
N ALA A 129 -7.24 -2.75 2.93
CA ALA A 129 -6.79 -2.74 4.33
C ALA A 129 -5.40 -2.10 4.47
N CYS A 130 -4.44 -2.43 3.61
CA CYS A 130 -3.11 -1.84 3.60
C CYS A 130 -3.14 -0.32 3.41
N TRP A 131 -4.03 0.16 2.55
CA TRP A 131 -4.21 1.59 2.30
C TRP A 131 -4.75 2.31 3.54
N LEU A 132 -5.76 1.76 4.18
CA LEU A 132 -6.31 2.30 5.43
C LEU A 132 -5.23 2.34 6.52
N VAL A 133 -4.46 1.27 6.69
CA VAL A 133 -3.31 1.22 7.62
C VAL A 133 -2.28 2.29 7.28
N ARG A 134 -1.96 2.49 6.03
CA ARG A 134 -0.99 3.51 5.59
C ARG A 134 -1.42 4.93 5.96
N TYR A 135 -2.69 5.23 5.82
CA TYR A 135 -3.20 6.60 5.89
C TYR A 135 -4.03 6.89 7.15
N HIS A 136 -4.14 5.96 8.13
CA HIS A 136 -4.93 6.16 9.33
C HIS A 136 -4.55 7.45 10.09
N MET A 137 -3.27 7.82 10.11
CA MET A 137 -2.80 9.08 10.69
C MET A 137 -3.15 10.33 9.87
N GLY A 138 -3.78 10.18 8.73
CA GLY A 138 -4.07 11.32 7.84
C GLY A 138 -4.97 12.36 8.47
N LEU A 139 -6.06 11.93 9.12
CA LEU A 139 -7.00 12.80 9.82
C LEU A 139 -6.41 13.35 11.14
N HIS A 140 -5.66 12.55 11.89
CA HIS A 140 -4.96 13.02 13.09
C HIS A 140 -3.98 14.18 12.75
N ASN A 141 -3.13 13.97 11.75
CA ASN A 141 -2.19 15.00 11.32
C ASN A 141 -2.87 16.27 10.79
N ALA A 142 -4.05 16.13 10.21
CA ALA A 142 -4.83 17.26 9.72
C ALA A 142 -5.46 18.05 10.87
N TYR A 143 -6.04 17.36 11.84
CA TYR A 143 -6.61 17.95 13.04
C TYR A 143 -5.56 18.71 13.86
N ASP A 144 -4.43 18.08 14.17
CA ASP A 144 -3.34 18.67 14.95
C ASP A 144 -2.77 19.94 14.32
N LYS A 145 -2.73 19.99 13.00
CA LYS A 145 -2.22 21.14 12.26
C LYS A 145 -3.26 22.24 12.04
N LYS A 146 -4.49 22.05 12.56
CA LYS A 146 -5.63 22.94 12.28
C LYS A 146 -5.78 23.22 10.78
N ASN A 147 -5.53 22.19 9.97
CA ASN A 147 -5.65 22.32 8.52
C ASN A 147 -7.11 22.58 8.17
N ASP A 148 -7.29 23.41 7.17
CA ASP A 148 -8.58 23.64 6.57
C ASP A 148 -9.18 22.30 6.11
N VAL A 149 -10.44 22.08 6.47
CA VAL A 149 -11.21 20.88 6.07
C VAL A 149 -11.19 20.71 4.55
N GLU A 150 -11.23 21.78 3.76
CA GLU A 150 -11.15 21.72 2.30
C GLU A 150 -9.80 21.18 1.81
N ALA A 151 -8.69 21.61 2.40
CA ALA A 151 -7.35 21.10 2.04
C ALA A 151 -7.18 19.62 2.39
N VAL A 152 -7.74 19.19 3.54
CA VAL A 152 -7.75 17.78 3.95
C VAL A 152 -8.57 16.95 2.97
N ASN A 153 -9.74 17.44 2.63
CA ASN A 153 -10.65 16.77 1.72
C ASN A 153 -10.08 16.66 0.31
N ALA A 154 -9.48 17.71 -0.24
CA ALA A 154 -8.81 17.68 -1.53
C ALA A 154 -7.72 16.58 -1.57
N LYS A 155 -6.96 16.44 -0.49
CA LYS A 155 -5.95 15.39 -0.35
C LYS A 155 -6.59 13.99 -0.29
N PHE A 156 -7.64 13.82 0.51
CA PHE A 156 -8.35 12.55 0.60
C PHE A 156 -9.04 12.15 -0.69
N GLN A 157 -9.57 13.12 -1.44
CA GLN A 157 -10.15 12.85 -2.75
C GLN A 157 -9.12 12.39 -3.76
N THR A 158 -7.98 13.06 -3.84
CA THR A 158 -6.90 12.61 -4.70
C THR A 158 -6.51 11.17 -4.37
N LEU A 159 -6.58 10.79 -3.10
CA LEU A 159 -6.28 9.44 -2.64
C LEU A 159 -7.45 8.47 -2.90
N SER A 160 -8.71 8.84 -2.64
CA SER A 160 -9.88 7.96 -2.78
C SER A 160 -10.37 7.82 -4.20
N ASN A 161 -10.33 8.87 -5.03
CA ASN A 161 -10.64 8.78 -6.47
C ASN A 161 -9.73 7.81 -7.21
N SER A 162 -8.57 7.57 -6.64
CA SER A 162 -7.57 6.66 -7.15
C SER A 162 -7.74 5.23 -6.64
N TRP A 163 -8.43 5.04 -5.52
CA TRP A 163 -8.71 3.74 -4.91
C TRP A 163 -10.23 3.54 -4.85
N LYS A 164 -10.81 3.09 -5.94
CA LYS A 164 -12.25 2.85 -6.11
C LYS A 164 -12.85 1.87 -5.09
N TRP A 165 -12.02 1.26 -4.24
CA TRP A 165 -12.41 0.21 -3.29
C TRP A 165 -12.46 0.71 -1.84
N VAL A 166 -11.90 1.89 -1.54
CA VAL A 166 -11.90 2.47 -0.20
C VAL A 166 -12.65 3.79 -0.24
N HIS A 167 -13.63 3.92 0.60
CA HIS A 167 -14.41 5.15 0.73
C HIS A 167 -13.82 6.09 1.77
N PRO A 168 -13.97 7.42 1.62
CA PRO A 168 -13.53 8.39 2.64
C PRO A 168 -14.10 8.09 4.04
N GLU A 169 -15.33 7.60 4.10
CA GLU A 169 -16.01 7.21 5.33
C GLU A 169 -15.33 6.03 6.03
N ASP A 170 -14.61 5.17 5.30
CA ASP A 170 -13.87 4.05 5.89
C ASP A 170 -12.66 4.55 6.66
N LEU A 171 -11.97 5.55 6.12
CA LEU A 171 -10.86 6.19 6.81
C LEU A 171 -11.35 7.01 8.01
N ALA A 172 -12.49 7.69 7.88
CA ALA A 172 -13.12 8.40 8.99
C ALA A 172 -13.58 7.44 10.10
N ALA A 173 -14.13 6.28 9.75
CA ALA A 173 -14.48 5.24 10.70
C ALA A 173 -13.24 4.74 11.46
N LEU A 174 -12.14 4.46 10.76
CA LEU A 174 -10.90 4.04 11.40
C LEU A 174 -10.34 5.12 12.33
N TYR A 175 -10.33 6.39 11.89
CA TYR A 175 -9.92 7.51 12.71
C TYR A 175 -10.75 7.66 14.00
N VAL A 176 -12.08 7.55 13.89
CA VAL A 176 -12.99 7.62 15.06
C VAL A 176 -12.71 6.46 16.01
N CYS A 177 -12.56 5.24 15.50
CA CYS A 177 -12.25 4.07 16.31
C CYS A 177 -10.89 4.21 17.02
N ASP A 178 -9.89 4.76 16.35
CA ASP A 178 -8.56 5.03 16.89
C ASP A 178 -8.64 6.05 18.05
N CYS A 179 -9.38 7.16 17.87
CA CYS A 179 -9.62 8.13 18.93
C CYS A 179 -10.35 7.53 20.13
N LEU A 180 -11.40 6.74 19.91
CA LEU A 180 -12.19 6.10 20.97
C LEU A 180 -11.39 5.00 21.69
N GLY A 181 -10.53 4.29 20.97
CA GLY A 181 -9.68 3.24 21.51
C GLY A 181 -8.50 3.75 22.33
N SER A 182 -8.23 5.06 22.29
CA SER A 182 -7.13 5.70 23.02
C SER A 182 -7.57 6.18 24.40
N SER A 183 -6.79 5.86 25.42
CA SER A 183 -6.94 6.31 26.79
C SER A 183 -6.01 7.49 27.07
N SER A 184 -6.53 8.72 27.08
CA SER A 184 -5.74 9.95 27.23
C SER A 184 -6.47 11.01 28.05
N VAL A 185 -5.73 12.01 28.54
CA VAL A 185 -6.33 13.19 29.22
C VAL A 185 -7.27 13.94 28.28
N PHE A 186 -6.93 14.00 26.99
CA PHE A 186 -7.77 14.60 25.97
C PHE A 186 -9.13 13.90 25.86
N ASN A 187 -9.13 12.56 25.87
CA ASN A 187 -10.37 11.77 25.83
C ASN A 187 -11.16 11.82 27.14
N ASP A 188 -10.49 11.88 28.30
CA ASP A 188 -11.14 12.07 29.59
C ASP A 188 -11.96 13.39 29.62
N ASN A 189 -11.49 14.42 28.92
CA ASN A 189 -12.16 15.71 28.74
C ASN A 189 -13.09 15.74 27.52
N GLU A 190 -13.53 14.55 27.03
CA GLU A 190 -14.44 14.41 25.90
C GLU A 190 -13.90 14.95 24.56
N GLY A 191 -12.59 15.11 24.42
CA GLY A 191 -11.96 15.61 23.20
C GLY A 191 -12.24 14.75 21.96
N TRP A 192 -12.60 13.48 22.13
CA TRP A 192 -13.07 12.60 21.08
C TRP A 192 -14.32 13.17 20.36
N LYS A 193 -15.14 13.98 21.02
CA LYS A 193 -16.31 14.63 20.38
C LYS A 193 -15.89 15.61 19.30
N ASP A 194 -14.83 16.40 19.53
CA ASP A 194 -14.29 17.32 18.54
C ASP A 194 -13.70 16.55 17.34
N ASN A 195 -13.01 15.44 17.62
CA ASN A 195 -12.52 14.54 16.58
C ASN A 195 -13.65 13.97 15.72
N MET A 196 -14.78 13.58 16.34
CA MET A 196 -15.96 13.11 15.61
C MET A 196 -16.58 14.19 14.72
N VAL A 197 -16.69 15.42 15.23
CA VAL A 197 -17.17 16.57 14.44
C VAL A 197 -16.28 16.82 13.23
N PHE A 198 -14.97 16.82 13.43
CA PHE A 198 -13.99 16.98 12.38
C PHE A 198 -14.07 15.87 11.30
N ALA A 199 -14.13 14.60 11.75
CA ALA A 199 -14.27 13.47 10.84
C ALA A 199 -15.55 13.55 9.99
N ARG A 200 -16.67 13.94 10.62
CA ARG A 200 -17.94 14.16 9.93
C ARG A 200 -17.86 15.28 8.88
N GLN A 201 -17.21 16.38 9.22
CA GLN A 201 -16.97 17.47 8.25
C GLN A 201 -16.16 16.98 7.05
N CYS A 202 -15.13 16.17 7.29
CA CYS A 202 -14.32 15.58 6.22
C CYS A 202 -15.14 14.65 5.31
N CYS A 203 -16.13 13.93 5.82
CA CYS A 203 -16.99 13.04 5.02
C CYS A 203 -18.06 13.79 4.23
N ASN A 204 -18.59 14.90 4.77
CA ASN A 204 -19.74 15.61 4.18
C ASN A 204 -19.38 16.53 3.01
N THR A 205 -18.12 16.70 2.71
CA THR A 205 -17.71 17.59 1.63
C THR A 205 -17.92 16.89 0.29
N HIS A 206 -18.93 17.31 -0.46
CA HIS A 206 -19.17 16.84 -1.82
C HIS A 206 -18.08 17.36 -2.75
N HIS A 207 -17.57 16.46 -3.55
CA HIS A 207 -16.43 16.76 -4.39
C HIS A 207 -16.76 16.57 -5.85
N ASN A 208 -16.59 17.65 -6.60
CA ASN A 208 -16.53 17.56 -8.03
C ASN A 208 -15.20 16.92 -8.45
N PRO A 209 -15.19 15.92 -9.32
CA PRO A 209 -13.94 15.42 -9.88
C PRO A 209 -13.16 16.58 -10.46
N ILE A 210 -11.90 16.72 -10.09
CA ILE A 210 -11.02 17.66 -10.77
C ILE A 210 -10.86 17.11 -12.18
N GLU A 211 -11.54 17.70 -13.15
CA GLU A 211 -11.28 17.44 -14.56
C GLU A 211 -9.83 17.83 -14.83
N SER A 212 -8.98 16.85 -15.04
CA SER A 212 -7.62 17.09 -15.44
C SER A 212 -7.64 17.54 -16.91
N ASN A 213 -7.38 18.83 -17.18
CA ASN A 213 -7.06 19.35 -18.51
C ASN A 213 -5.68 18.82 -18.97
N LYS A 214 -5.53 17.48 -19.00
CA LYS A 214 -4.33 16.85 -19.56
C LYS A 214 -4.48 16.80 -21.08
N PRO A 215 -3.39 17.07 -21.82
CA PRO A 215 -3.40 16.85 -23.26
C PRO A 215 -3.78 15.40 -23.54
N GLU A 216 -4.50 15.18 -24.63
CA GLU A 216 -4.90 13.84 -25.04
C GLU A 216 -3.66 12.95 -25.20
N ALA A 217 -3.64 11.84 -24.47
CA ALA A 217 -2.49 10.94 -24.49
C ALA A 217 -2.37 10.27 -25.85
N GLN A 218 -1.19 10.36 -26.47
CA GLN A 218 -0.92 9.81 -27.79
C GLN A 218 -0.39 8.37 -27.76
N GLY A 219 0.13 7.91 -26.63
CA GLY A 219 0.71 6.58 -26.47
C GLY A 219 0.44 5.96 -25.11
N ILE A 220 0.66 4.66 -24.99
CA ILE A 220 0.46 3.90 -23.75
C ILE A 220 1.80 3.40 -23.22
N ALA A 221 2.10 3.71 -21.96
CA ALA A 221 3.27 3.25 -21.23
C ALA A 221 2.82 2.43 -20.00
N ILE A 222 3.12 1.14 -19.98
CA ILE A 222 2.74 0.23 -18.90
C ILE A 222 3.99 -0.08 -18.05
N VAL A 223 3.88 0.05 -16.73
CA VAL A 223 4.93 -0.33 -15.79
C VAL A 223 4.47 -1.54 -14.99
N LEU A 224 5.16 -2.68 -15.14
CA LEU A 224 4.92 -3.84 -14.29
C LEU A 224 5.64 -3.66 -12.96
N VAL A 225 4.96 -3.93 -11.87
CA VAL A 225 5.51 -3.90 -10.51
C VAL A 225 5.27 -5.25 -9.84
N GLY A 226 6.28 -5.78 -9.18
CA GLY A 226 6.17 -7.03 -8.42
C GLY A 226 7.53 -7.66 -8.13
N ILE A 227 7.59 -8.50 -7.12
CA ILE A 227 8.81 -9.21 -6.71
C ILE A 227 9.23 -10.25 -7.75
N SER A 228 10.43 -10.78 -7.64
CA SER A 228 10.88 -11.87 -8.53
C SER A 228 10.00 -13.12 -8.31
N GLY A 229 9.67 -13.81 -9.39
CA GLY A 229 8.77 -14.98 -9.35
C GLY A 229 7.27 -14.64 -9.31
N SER A 230 6.88 -13.36 -9.29
CA SER A 230 5.46 -12.96 -9.26
C SER A 230 4.69 -13.23 -10.56
N GLY A 231 5.37 -13.48 -11.69
CA GLY A 231 4.73 -13.74 -12.98
C GLY A 231 4.68 -12.55 -13.94
N LYS A 232 5.42 -11.47 -13.67
CA LYS A 232 5.49 -10.28 -14.55
C LYS A 232 5.82 -10.60 -15.99
N SER A 233 6.88 -11.39 -16.23
CA SER A 233 7.30 -11.71 -17.59
C SER A 233 6.26 -12.55 -18.33
N THR A 234 5.51 -13.40 -17.63
CA THR A 234 4.37 -14.12 -18.21
C THR A 234 3.27 -13.15 -18.64
N TYR A 235 2.98 -12.15 -17.81
CA TYR A 235 2.02 -11.09 -18.12
C TYR A 235 2.53 -10.21 -19.29
N ALA A 236 3.82 -9.86 -19.30
CA ALA A 236 4.44 -9.11 -20.40
C ALA A 236 4.34 -9.84 -21.74
N GLU A 237 4.52 -11.17 -21.76
CA GLU A 237 4.35 -11.99 -22.98
C GLU A 237 2.89 -12.05 -23.46
N GLN A 238 1.90 -11.90 -22.57
CA GLN A 238 0.50 -11.74 -22.99
C GLN A 238 0.29 -10.40 -23.70
N LEU A 239 0.77 -9.31 -23.11
CA LEU A 239 0.71 -7.98 -23.72
C LEU A 239 1.47 -7.92 -25.07
N LYS A 240 2.58 -8.63 -25.19
CA LYS A 240 3.34 -8.73 -26.45
C LYS A 240 2.51 -9.35 -27.58
N LYS A 241 1.69 -10.35 -27.27
CA LYS A 241 0.77 -10.95 -28.25
C LYS A 241 -0.34 -9.98 -28.70
N GLU A 242 -0.63 -8.98 -27.87
CA GLU A 242 -1.59 -7.90 -28.17
C GLU A 242 -0.92 -6.69 -28.88
N GLY A 243 0.36 -6.82 -29.25
CA GLY A 243 1.08 -5.79 -30.00
C GLY A 243 1.84 -4.77 -29.13
N VAL A 244 1.91 -4.97 -27.81
CA VAL A 244 2.66 -4.09 -26.90
C VAL A 244 4.14 -4.47 -26.93
N LYS A 245 5.06 -3.51 -27.12
CA LYS A 245 6.50 -3.76 -27.12
C LYS A 245 7.02 -3.99 -25.70
N VAL A 246 7.63 -5.14 -25.44
CA VAL A 246 8.25 -5.46 -24.14
C VAL A 246 9.65 -4.89 -24.07
N ILE A 247 9.94 -4.11 -23.01
CA ILE A 247 11.26 -3.54 -22.73
C ILE A 247 11.73 -4.04 -21.37
N SER A 248 12.76 -4.88 -21.36
CA SER A 248 13.29 -5.54 -20.17
C SER A 248 14.80 -5.40 -20.11
N ARG A 249 15.33 -5.06 -18.93
CA ARG A 249 16.79 -5.01 -18.72
C ARG A 249 17.42 -6.40 -18.80
N ASP A 250 16.70 -7.44 -18.42
CA ASP A 250 17.20 -8.82 -18.50
C ASP A 250 17.38 -9.25 -19.95
N THR A 251 16.40 -8.98 -20.81
CA THR A 251 16.51 -9.23 -22.26
C THR A 251 17.64 -8.43 -22.89
N ILE A 252 17.83 -7.17 -22.50
CA ILE A 252 18.95 -6.34 -23.01
C ILE A 252 20.29 -6.92 -22.59
N ARG A 253 20.44 -7.42 -21.36
CA ARG A 253 21.67 -8.11 -20.92
C ARG A 253 21.95 -9.35 -21.77
N GLU A 254 20.91 -10.14 -22.07
CA GLU A 254 21.03 -11.32 -22.95
C GLU A 254 21.50 -10.94 -24.35
N GLU A 255 20.89 -9.94 -24.96
CA GLU A 255 21.26 -9.45 -26.31
C GLU A 255 22.68 -8.89 -26.35
N LEU A 256 23.15 -8.27 -25.26
CA LEU A 256 24.53 -7.77 -25.15
C LEU A 256 25.54 -8.86 -24.73
N GLY A 257 25.12 -10.13 -24.64
CA GLY A 257 25.99 -11.24 -24.24
C GLY A 257 26.49 -11.15 -22.78
N MET A 258 25.76 -10.44 -21.92
CA MET A 258 26.17 -10.18 -20.52
C MET A 258 25.62 -11.20 -19.53
N THR A 259 24.98 -12.26 -19.98
CA THR A 259 24.51 -13.36 -19.11
C THR A 259 25.60 -14.37 -18.88
N SER A 260 25.98 -14.61 -17.64
CA SER A 260 26.84 -15.74 -17.30
C SER A 260 26.03 -17.04 -17.27
N SER A 261 26.65 -18.15 -17.67
CA SER A 261 26.08 -19.50 -17.51
C SER A 261 25.67 -19.84 -16.07
N ASP A 262 26.20 -19.12 -15.09
CA ASP A 262 25.98 -19.32 -13.67
C ASP A 262 24.82 -18.50 -13.05
N LYS A 263 23.95 -17.90 -13.87
CA LYS A 263 22.73 -17.19 -13.46
C LYS A 263 22.91 -16.06 -12.40
N LYS A 264 24.14 -15.69 -12.05
CA LYS A 264 24.47 -14.60 -11.12
C LYS A 264 25.23 -13.53 -11.88
N PHE A 265 24.49 -12.73 -12.67
CA PHE A 265 25.10 -11.58 -13.29
C PHE A 265 25.53 -10.58 -12.20
N LYS A 266 26.83 -10.51 -11.96
CA LYS A 266 27.48 -9.41 -11.23
C LYS A 266 28.15 -8.53 -12.27
N GLY A 267 27.35 -7.82 -13.06
CA GLY A 267 27.85 -6.83 -14.00
C GLY A 267 28.68 -5.77 -13.28
N ASN A 268 29.78 -5.36 -13.89
CA ASN A 268 30.46 -4.17 -13.42
C ASN A 268 29.65 -2.92 -13.79
N LYS A 269 29.96 -1.78 -13.17
CA LYS A 269 29.24 -0.52 -13.38
C LYS A 269 29.14 -0.16 -14.87
N LYS A 270 30.24 -0.33 -15.65
CA LYS A 270 30.26 0.00 -17.08
C LYS A 270 29.27 -0.83 -17.90
N GLN A 271 29.09 -2.11 -17.57
CA GLN A 271 28.12 -2.98 -18.25
C GLN A 271 26.69 -2.57 -17.91
N GLU A 272 26.39 -2.24 -16.66
CA GLU A 272 25.07 -1.75 -16.28
C GLU A 272 24.75 -0.36 -16.86
N ASP A 273 25.75 0.50 -17.03
CA ASP A 273 25.59 1.77 -17.73
C ASP A 273 25.19 1.55 -19.20
N MET A 274 25.84 0.60 -19.92
CA MET A 274 25.44 0.22 -21.28
C MET A 274 24.02 -0.32 -21.37
N VAL A 275 23.62 -1.20 -20.44
CA VAL A 275 22.24 -1.69 -20.36
C VAL A 275 21.27 -0.54 -20.16
N THR A 276 21.64 0.46 -19.34
CA THR A 276 20.81 1.63 -19.07
C THR A 276 20.67 2.52 -20.30
N GLU A 277 21.72 2.73 -21.06
CA GLU A 277 21.69 3.50 -22.32
C GLU A 277 20.74 2.85 -23.33
N VAL A 278 20.93 1.55 -23.62
CA VAL A 278 20.06 0.81 -24.55
C VAL A 278 18.60 0.78 -24.07
N PHE A 279 18.39 0.61 -22.76
CA PHE A 279 17.05 0.61 -22.17
C PHE A 279 16.37 1.96 -22.37
N ASN A 280 17.05 3.06 -22.06
CA ASN A 280 16.52 4.41 -22.22
C ASN A 280 16.24 4.76 -23.68
N GLU A 281 17.13 4.36 -24.61
CA GLU A 281 16.95 4.57 -26.05
C GLU A 281 15.69 3.88 -26.56
N ARG A 282 15.45 2.62 -26.16
CA ARG A 282 14.24 1.87 -26.53
C ARG A 282 12.95 2.52 -26.00
N LEU A 283 12.99 3.06 -24.78
CA LEU A 283 11.85 3.80 -24.24
C LEU A 283 11.55 5.07 -25.06
N LEU A 284 12.61 5.83 -25.38
CA LEU A 284 12.50 7.04 -26.20
C LEU A 284 12.02 6.72 -27.62
N GLU A 285 12.52 5.64 -28.24
CA GLU A 285 12.07 5.18 -29.55
C GLU A 285 10.57 4.88 -29.57
N CYS A 286 10.07 4.12 -28.59
CA CYS A 286 8.65 3.81 -28.46
C CYS A 286 7.80 5.08 -28.29
N ALA A 287 8.24 5.98 -27.41
CA ALA A 287 7.52 7.23 -27.14
C ALA A 287 7.46 8.14 -28.40
N ARG A 288 8.58 8.29 -29.13
CA ARG A 288 8.62 9.08 -30.38
C ARG A 288 7.69 8.54 -31.47
N ASN A 289 7.57 7.22 -31.55
CA ASN A 289 6.82 6.55 -32.61
C ASN A 289 5.38 6.19 -32.18
N ASN A 290 4.94 6.62 -30.99
CA ASN A 290 3.64 6.27 -30.39
C ASN A 290 3.36 4.76 -30.32
N VAL A 291 4.41 3.95 -30.14
CA VAL A 291 4.29 2.49 -30.00
C VAL A 291 3.96 2.17 -28.54
N PRO A 292 2.87 1.45 -28.28
CA PRO A 292 2.57 0.98 -26.91
C PRO A 292 3.70 0.10 -26.38
N PHE A 293 4.13 0.33 -25.14
CA PHE A 293 5.20 -0.46 -24.53
C PHE A 293 4.94 -0.81 -23.08
N VAL A 294 5.58 -1.89 -22.62
CA VAL A 294 5.57 -2.35 -21.24
C VAL A 294 6.99 -2.48 -20.70
N ILE A 295 7.22 -1.93 -19.50
CA ILE A 295 8.49 -2.03 -18.78
C ILE A 295 8.44 -3.26 -17.88
N ASP A 296 9.07 -4.35 -18.30
CA ASP A 296 9.17 -5.61 -17.53
C ASP A 296 10.45 -5.64 -16.69
N ASN A 297 10.40 -4.92 -15.58
CA ASN A 297 11.40 -4.98 -14.52
C ASN A 297 10.65 -5.16 -13.17
N MET A 298 11.37 -5.34 -12.06
CA MET A 298 10.71 -5.43 -10.74
C MET A 298 10.01 -4.13 -10.32
N ASN A 299 10.59 -2.98 -10.64
CA ASN A 299 10.06 -1.64 -10.41
C ASN A 299 9.56 -1.38 -8.98
N LEU A 300 10.19 -2.00 -7.98
CA LEU A 300 9.73 -2.02 -6.58
C LEU A 300 9.78 -0.66 -5.91
N ILE A 301 10.65 0.25 -6.37
CA ILE A 301 10.93 1.52 -5.71
C ILE A 301 10.34 2.67 -6.54
N GLU A 302 9.60 3.55 -5.89
CA GLU A 302 8.93 4.70 -6.51
C GLU A 302 9.90 5.57 -7.33
N ARG A 303 11.13 5.78 -6.81
CA ARG A 303 12.14 6.58 -7.50
C ARG A 303 12.46 6.05 -8.90
N TYR A 304 12.47 4.74 -9.12
CA TYR A 304 12.72 4.17 -10.45
C TYR A 304 11.55 4.43 -11.38
N ARG A 305 10.33 4.28 -10.89
CA ARG A 305 9.10 4.55 -11.65
C ARG A 305 8.99 6.02 -12.04
N LYS A 306 9.33 6.93 -11.12
CA LYS A 306 9.44 8.38 -11.39
C LYS A 306 10.54 8.69 -12.42
N GLY A 307 11.66 7.97 -12.40
CA GLY A 307 12.74 8.13 -13.35
C GLY A 307 12.31 7.89 -14.80
N TYR A 308 11.42 6.92 -15.05
CA TYR A 308 10.87 6.71 -16.40
C TYR A 308 10.00 7.87 -16.87
N LYS A 309 9.16 8.41 -15.97
CA LYS A 309 8.31 9.57 -16.28
C LYS A 309 9.14 10.82 -16.57
N GLU A 310 10.21 11.03 -15.81
CA GLU A 310 11.12 12.16 -16.05
C GLU A 310 11.86 12.02 -17.39
N LEU A 311 12.32 10.81 -17.73
CA LEU A 311 12.97 10.53 -19.02
C LEU A 311 12.05 10.83 -20.21
N LEU A 312 10.77 10.56 -20.06
CA LEU A 312 9.77 10.64 -21.13
C LEU A 312 8.79 11.83 -20.96
N LYS A 313 9.12 12.82 -20.16
CA LYS A 313 8.24 13.94 -19.80
C LYS A 313 7.75 14.77 -20.99
N ASP A 314 8.54 14.81 -22.07
CA ASP A 314 8.21 15.58 -23.28
C ASP A 314 7.23 14.85 -24.21
N TYR A 315 6.82 13.62 -23.85
CA TYR A 315 5.89 12.80 -24.61
C TYR A 315 4.56 12.65 -23.85
N PRO A 316 3.39 12.92 -24.48
CA PRO A 316 2.09 12.80 -23.84
C PRO A 316 1.64 11.33 -23.75
N LEU A 317 2.17 10.61 -22.74
CA LEU A 317 1.91 9.19 -22.53
C LEU A 317 0.81 8.97 -21.47
N ASN A 318 -0.08 8.02 -21.76
CA ASN A 318 -0.98 7.45 -20.77
C ASN A 318 -0.22 6.40 -19.94
N TRP A 319 0.17 6.77 -18.74
CA TRP A 319 0.90 5.91 -17.84
C TRP A 319 -0.05 4.98 -17.08
N GLN A 320 0.24 3.70 -17.16
CA GLN A 320 -0.49 2.65 -16.46
C GLN A 320 0.48 1.81 -15.61
N CYS A 321 0.01 1.31 -14.49
CA CYS A 321 0.74 0.37 -13.65
C CYS A 321 -0.04 -0.92 -13.54
N VAL A 322 0.65 -2.05 -13.68
CA VAL A 322 0.09 -3.36 -13.32
C VAL A 322 0.96 -3.96 -12.21
N TYR A 323 0.37 -4.07 -11.02
CA TYR A 323 0.99 -4.80 -9.93
C TYR A 323 0.68 -6.28 -10.10
N VAL A 324 1.73 -7.07 -10.29
CA VAL A 324 1.62 -8.50 -10.59
C VAL A 324 2.09 -9.33 -9.40
N GLU A 325 1.24 -10.28 -8.97
CA GLU A 325 1.51 -11.14 -7.82
C GLU A 325 1.25 -12.61 -8.14
N ALA A 326 2.09 -13.50 -7.59
CA ALA A 326 1.85 -14.93 -7.58
C ALA A 326 0.74 -15.29 -6.58
N PRO A 327 0.14 -16.47 -6.66
CA PRO A 327 -0.90 -16.90 -5.71
C PRO A 327 -0.44 -16.82 -4.26
N THR A 328 0.78 -17.28 -3.96
CA THR A 328 1.37 -17.24 -2.63
C THR A 328 2.83 -16.76 -2.67
N LEU A 329 3.34 -16.35 -1.51
CA LEU A 329 4.76 -15.99 -1.38
C LEU A 329 5.68 -17.20 -1.63
N ASP A 330 5.23 -18.38 -1.23
CA ASP A 330 5.96 -19.63 -1.47
C ASP A 330 6.05 -19.98 -2.95
N ASP A 331 5.05 -19.66 -3.75
CA ASP A 331 5.12 -19.81 -5.21
C ASP A 331 6.23 -18.96 -5.81
N CYS A 332 6.40 -17.72 -5.34
CA CYS A 332 7.53 -16.87 -5.74
C CYS A 332 8.88 -17.53 -5.40
N LYS A 333 8.99 -18.08 -4.19
CA LYS A 333 10.21 -18.75 -3.70
C LYS A 333 10.52 -19.99 -4.51
N LYS A 334 9.54 -20.87 -4.73
CA LYS A 334 9.68 -22.10 -5.53
C LYS A 334 10.10 -21.80 -6.98
N ARG A 335 9.50 -20.80 -7.63
CA ARG A 335 9.84 -20.42 -9.02
C ARG A 335 11.28 -19.90 -9.16
N ARG A 336 11.89 -19.49 -8.06
CA ARG A 336 13.26 -18.95 -8.02
C ARG A 336 14.24 -19.83 -7.25
N GLU A 337 13.81 -21.02 -6.88
CA GLU A 337 14.68 -21.98 -6.20
C GLU A 337 15.92 -22.29 -7.04
N GLY A 338 17.08 -22.31 -6.40
CA GLY A 338 18.38 -22.47 -7.08
C GLY A 338 18.85 -21.27 -7.94
N GLN A 339 18.03 -20.24 -8.11
CA GLN A 339 18.39 -19.03 -8.88
C GLN A 339 18.73 -17.84 -7.99
N MET A 340 18.25 -17.82 -6.75
CA MET A 340 18.43 -16.75 -5.79
C MET A 340 18.88 -17.28 -4.44
N LEU A 341 19.54 -16.43 -3.65
CA LEU A 341 19.91 -16.78 -2.28
C LEU A 341 18.66 -16.85 -1.39
N PRO A 342 18.67 -17.70 -0.35
CA PRO A 342 17.60 -17.72 0.64
C PRO A 342 17.34 -16.32 1.22
N GLY A 343 16.07 -15.95 1.36
CA GLY A 343 15.64 -14.66 1.91
C GLY A 343 15.69 -13.47 0.93
N GLU A 344 16.20 -13.62 -0.30
CA GLU A 344 16.19 -12.51 -1.27
C GLU A 344 14.77 -12.08 -1.68
N ILE A 345 13.84 -13.03 -1.82
CA ILE A 345 12.43 -12.73 -2.10
C ILE A 345 11.81 -11.92 -0.96
N ASP A 346 12.11 -12.29 0.28
CA ASP A 346 11.62 -11.57 1.46
C ASP A 346 12.18 -10.14 1.51
N LYS A 347 13.47 -9.95 1.23
CA LYS A 347 14.08 -8.61 1.11
C LYS A 347 13.47 -7.77 -0.01
N MET A 348 13.06 -8.39 -1.12
CA MET A 348 12.37 -7.68 -2.20
C MET A 348 11.00 -7.20 -1.73
N LEU A 349 10.26 -8.02 -1.01
CA LEU A 349 8.97 -7.65 -0.44
C LEU A 349 9.10 -6.52 0.58
N ASP A 350 10.13 -6.55 1.44
CA ASP A 350 10.41 -5.48 2.41
C ASP A 350 10.79 -4.15 1.74
N ARG A 351 11.40 -4.21 0.55
CA ARG A 351 11.76 -3.03 -0.26
C ARG A 351 10.62 -2.53 -1.14
N LEU A 352 9.53 -3.26 -1.26
CA LEU A 352 8.41 -2.87 -2.10
C LEU A 352 7.77 -1.57 -1.57
N GLU A 353 7.83 -0.55 -2.40
CA GLU A 353 7.02 0.67 -2.30
C GLU A 353 5.84 0.49 -3.24
N PHE A 354 4.68 0.14 -2.66
CA PHE A 354 3.48 -0.14 -3.46
C PHE A 354 3.13 1.07 -4.34
N PRO A 355 2.78 0.86 -5.63
CA PRO A 355 2.45 1.96 -6.55
C PRO A 355 1.34 2.84 -6.00
N ARG A 356 1.51 4.15 -6.11
CA ARG A 356 0.54 5.13 -5.60
C ARG A 356 -0.28 5.71 -6.74
N PRO A 357 -1.55 6.03 -6.47
CA PRO A 357 -2.42 6.61 -7.47
C PRO A 357 -1.86 7.84 -8.18
N TYR A 358 -1.19 8.73 -7.43
CA TYR A 358 -0.58 9.95 -7.99
C TYR A 358 0.58 9.66 -8.96
N GLU A 359 1.17 8.46 -8.90
CA GLU A 359 2.21 8.05 -9.83
C GLU A 359 1.66 7.75 -11.23
N PHE A 360 0.40 7.31 -11.34
CA PHE A 360 -0.19 6.78 -12.55
C PHE A 360 -1.57 7.37 -12.87
N ASP A 361 -1.88 8.55 -12.34
CA ASP A 361 -3.17 9.23 -12.54
C ASP A 361 -4.39 8.33 -12.24
N GLY A 362 -4.25 7.44 -11.27
CA GLY A 362 -5.26 6.46 -10.88
C GLY A 362 -5.29 5.16 -11.71
N ASN A 363 -4.46 5.04 -12.75
CA ASN A 363 -4.42 3.86 -13.62
C ASN A 363 -3.54 2.75 -13.03
N ILE A 364 -3.95 2.20 -11.88
CA ILE A 364 -3.29 1.07 -11.23
C ILE A 364 -4.21 -0.13 -11.30
N TYR A 365 -3.70 -1.21 -11.88
CA TYR A 365 -4.38 -2.50 -12.00
C TYR A 365 -3.69 -3.53 -11.11
N LEU A 366 -4.49 -4.30 -10.39
CA LEU A 366 -4.01 -5.35 -9.52
C LEU A 366 -4.26 -6.70 -10.20
N TYR A 367 -3.20 -7.45 -10.41
CA TYR A 367 -3.27 -8.77 -11.03
C TYR A 367 -2.64 -9.81 -10.13
N LYS A 368 -3.44 -10.70 -9.59
CA LYS A 368 -3.00 -11.87 -8.84
C LYS A 368 -3.27 -13.13 -9.66
N GLN A 369 -2.25 -13.95 -9.84
CA GLN A 369 -2.43 -15.23 -10.51
C GLN A 369 -3.33 -16.13 -9.67
N VAL A 370 -4.25 -16.83 -10.33
CA VAL A 370 -5.07 -17.87 -9.68
C VAL A 370 -4.27 -19.18 -9.68
N GLN A 371 -4.49 -19.99 -8.64
CA GLN A 371 -3.92 -21.34 -8.55
C GLN A 371 -4.53 -22.25 -9.59
#